data_b9a40060c20e03be91df9954e179ab06
#
_entry.id   b9a40060c20e03be91df9954e179ab06
#
_cell.length_a   1.000
_cell.length_b   1.000
_cell.length_c   1.000
_cell.angle_alpha   90.00
_cell.angle_beta   90.00
_cell.angle_gamma   90.00
#
_symmetry.space_group_name_H-M   'P 1'
#
loop_
_entity.id
_entity.type
_entity.pdbx_description
1 polymer ?
#
loop_
_entity_poly.entity_id
_entity_poly.type
_entity_poly.pdbx_seq_one_letter_code
_entity_poly.pdbx_strand_id
1 'polypeptide(L)'
;MSAEHLQRAPVPNSLRLGPRARRLIRSAARVVNPLVLRFAGGRHMPVLGVLHHRGRRTGREYATPLGIRPAAGGGFVMPLTFGEAAGWYRNIRAAGRCVITWRGRDHTVTDPVIVDRAAALPAFPRYERLALRLAGIEQFVWLRDAPPADAGSVAA
;
A
#
# COMPACT_ATOMS: atom_id res chain seq x y z
N MET A 1 2.59 -18.40 30.75
CA MET A 1 2.33 -19.37 29.67
C MET A 1 2.54 -18.67 28.37
N SER A 2 3.43 -19.19 27.63
CA SER A 2 4.26 -18.66 26.57
C SER A 2 3.48 -18.22 25.34
N ALA A 3 3.65 -16.98 24.93
CA ALA A 3 3.31 -16.54 23.58
C ALA A 3 4.41 -17.05 22.64
N GLU A 4 4.19 -18.23 22.09
CA GLU A 4 5.08 -18.86 21.14
C GLU A 4 5.17 -18.05 19.84
N HIS A 5 6.36 -17.65 19.54
CA HIS A 5 7.00 -17.42 18.28
C HIS A 5 6.26 -18.07 17.09
N LEU A 6 5.36 -17.34 16.47
CA LEU A 6 5.02 -17.56 15.06
C LEU A 6 6.20 -17.07 14.23
N GLN A 7 7.17 -17.97 14.11
CA GLN A 7 8.28 -17.87 13.17
C GLN A 7 7.68 -17.78 11.76
N ARG A 8 7.51 -16.56 11.28
CA ARG A 8 7.06 -16.31 9.89
C ARG A 8 8.12 -16.89 8.96
N ALA A 9 7.76 -17.99 8.30
CA ALA A 9 8.51 -18.49 7.16
C ALA A 9 8.75 -17.34 6.18
N PRO A 10 9.92 -17.26 5.53
CA PRO A 10 10.20 -16.23 4.54
C PRO A 10 9.20 -16.35 3.40
N VAL A 11 8.28 -15.39 3.31
CA VAL A 11 7.27 -15.35 2.24
C VAL A 11 7.98 -15.03 0.94
N PRO A 12 7.87 -15.88 -0.08
CA PRO A 12 8.53 -15.65 -1.36
C PRO A 12 8.07 -14.32 -1.96
N ASN A 13 9.00 -13.61 -2.56
CA ASN A 13 8.76 -12.35 -3.26
C ASN A 13 7.51 -12.42 -4.14
N SER A 14 6.58 -11.53 -3.93
CA SER A 14 5.23 -11.57 -4.47
C SER A 14 5.10 -11.39 -6.00
N LEU A 15 6.16 -11.04 -6.71
CA LEU A 15 6.21 -11.05 -8.18
C LEU A 15 7.21 -12.07 -8.67
N ARG A 16 6.74 -13.08 -9.40
CA ARG A 16 7.57 -14.10 -10.06
C ARG A 16 8.32 -13.55 -11.29
N LEU A 17 8.85 -12.33 -11.18
CA LEU A 17 9.64 -11.68 -12.21
C LEU A 17 11.13 -11.82 -11.91
N GLY A 18 11.91 -12.13 -12.93
CA GLY A 18 13.37 -12.18 -12.82
C GLY A 18 13.98 -10.82 -12.45
N PRO A 19 15.24 -10.79 -11.95
CA PRO A 19 15.88 -9.57 -11.46
C PRO A 19 15.99 -8.47 -12.52
N ARG A 20 16.13 -8.83 -13.80
CA ARG A 20 16.18 -7.89 -14.93
C ARG A 20 14.83 -7.22 -15.17
N ALA A 21 13.74 -7.98 -15.15
CA ALA A 21 12.37 -7.46 -15.30
C ALA A 21 12.00 -6.52 -14.14
N ARG A 22 12.40 -6.84 -12.91
CA ARG A 22 12.21 -5.97 -11.75
C ARG A 22 12.97 -4.64 -11.88
N ARG A 23 14.20 -4.67 -12.39
CA ARG A 23 14.99 -3.46 -12.61
C ARG A 23 14.34 -2.58 -13.69
N LEU A 24 13.87 -3.18 -14.78
CA LEU A 24 13.19 -2.50 -15.88
C LEU A 24 11.89 -1.85 -15.41
N ILE A 25 11.05 -2.56 -14.64
CA ILE A 25 9.81 -2.03 -14.07
C ILE A 25 10.10 -0.88 -13.10
N ARG A 26 11.13 -0.98 -12.26
CA ARG A 26 11.53 0.11 -11.37
C ARG A 26 12.01 1.34 -12.13
N SER A 27 12.72 1.16 -13.25
CA SER A 27 13.19 2.26 -14.09
C SER A 27 12.04 2.90 -14.85
N ALA A 28 11.14 2.09 -15.43
CA ALA A 28 9.93 2.55 -16.09
C ALA A 28 9.01 3.30 -15.12
N ALA A 29 8.87 2.83 -13.89
CA ALA A 29 8.08 3.51 -12.86
C ALA A 29 8.60 4.92 -12.55
N ARG A 30 9.91 5.16 -12.61
CA ARG A 30 10.49 6.50 -12.40
C ARG A 30 10.15 7.49 -13.50
N VAL A 31 9.99 7.02 -14.74
CA VAL A 31 9.68 7.85 -15.91
C VAL A 31 8.16 8.04 -16.07
N VAL A 32 7.39 6.98 -15.81
CA VAL A 32 5.93 6.98 -15.95
C VAL A 32 5.24 7.63 -14.77
N ASN A 33 5.87 7.59 -13.59
CA ASN A 33 5.30 8.10 -12.33
C ASN A 33 4.80 9.56 -12.41
N PRO A 34 5.54 10.54 -12.96
CA PRO A 34 5.05 11.91 -12.99
C PRO A 34 3.83 12.08 -13.89
N LEU A 35 3.73 11.32 -14.98
CA LEU A 35 2.56 11.37 -15.87
C LEU A 35 1.37 10.66 -15.23
N VAL A 36 1.59 9.50 -14.62
CA VAL A 36 0.55 8.74 -13.90
C VAL A 36 0.05 9.52 -12.69
N LEU A 37 0.93 10.19 -11.95
CA LEU A 37 0.56 11.03 -10.80
C LEU A 37 -0.38 12.17 -11.17
N ARG A 38 -0.26 12.70 -12.38
CA ARG A 38 -1.13 13.78 -12.85
C ARG A 38 -2.59 13.32 -12.99
N PHE A 39 -2.82 12.03 -13.23
CA PHE A 39 -4.15 11.43 -13.41
C PHE A 39 -4.54 10.49 -12.25
N ALA A 40 -3.56 9.99 -11.49
CA ALA A 40 -3.81 9.09 -10.37
C ALA A 40 -4.47 9.81 -9.19
N GLY A 41 -5.37 9.12 -8.52
CA GLY A 41 -6.13 9.67 -7.40
C GLY A 41 -7.32 10.52 -7.81
N GLY A 42 -7.44 10.89 -9.10
CA GLY A 42 -8.56 11.64 -9.62
C GLY A 42 -9.83 10.80 -9.84
N ARG A 43 -10.96 11.48 -10.10
CA ARG A 43 -12.26 10.82 -10.36
C ARG A 43 -12.26 9.93 -11.61
N HIS A 44 -11.32 10.15 -12.53
CA HIS A 44 -11.24 9.48 -13.83
C HIS A 44 -10.39 8.21 -13.85
N MET A 45 -9.62 7.94 -12.78
CA MET A 45 -8.85 6.67 -12.64
C MET A 45 -9.19 5.98 -11.33
N PRO A 46 -10.34 5.29 -11.25
CA PRO A 46 -10.79 4.65 -10.01
C PRO A 46 -9.93 3.44 -9.58
N VAL A 47 -8.96 3.05 -10.40
CA VAL A 47 -8.06 1.92 -10.15
C VAL A 47 -6.84 2.31 -9.33
N LEU A 48 -6.40 3.58 -9.43
CA LEU A 48 -5.18 4.07 -8.79
C LEU A 48 -5.50 5.11 -7.72
N GLY A 49 -4.92 4.92 -6.54
CA GLY A 49 -4.77 5.97 -5.55
C GLY A 49 -3.34 6.46 -5.48
N VAL A 50 -3.11 7.54 -4.77
CA VAL A 50 -1.78 8.09 -4.51
C VAL A 50 -1.45 7.96 -3.03
N LEU A 51 -0.36 7.28 -2.73
CA LEU A 51 0.19 7.18 -1.40
C LEU A 51 1.23 8.28 -1.19
N HIS A 52 0.96 9.20 -0.29
CA HIS A 52 1.89 10.25 0.13
C HIS A 52 2.66 9.78 1.36
N HIS A 53 3.99 9.77 1.26
CA HIS A 53 4.84 9.33 2.35
C HIS A 53 6.16 10.09 2.39
N ARG A 54 6.83 10.06 3.54
CA ARG A 54 8.16 10.67 3.73
C ARG A 54 9.25 9.61 3.77
N GLY A 55 10.38 9.93 3.16
CA GLY A 55 11.58 9.10 3.23
C GLY A 55 12.10 9.00 4.65
N ARG A 56 12.19 7.79 5.18
CA ARG A 56 12.62 7.52 6.57
C ARG A 56 14.05 7.98 6.90
N ARG A 57 14.89 8.17 5.87
CA ARG A 57 16.29 8.64 6.03
C ARG A 57 16.46 10.12 5.70
N THR A 58 15.76 10.61 4.69
CA THR A 58 15.97 11.95 4.14
C THR A 58 14.88 12.95 4.52
N GLY A 59 13.72 12.47 5.02
CA GLY A 59 12.55 13.29 5.26
C GLY A 59 11.88 13.84 3.99
N ARG A 60 12.40 13.50 2.80
CA ARG A 60 11.86 13.95 1.52
C ARG A 60 10.47 13.37 1.31
N GLU A 61 9.57 14.20 0.77
CA GLU A 61 8.22 13.78 0.42
C GLU A 61 8.19 13.04 -0.92
N TYR A 62 7.37 11.99 -0.95
CA TYR A 62 7.13 11.15 -2.11
C TYR A 62 5.64 10.95 -2.31
N ALA A 63 5.24 10.83 -3.56
CA ALA A 63 3.91 10.42 -3.98
C ALA A 63 4.04 9.18 -4.86
N THR A 64 3.42 8.08 -4.46
CA THR A 64 3.53 6.80 -5.16
C THR A 64 2.15 6.34 -5.61
N PRO A 65 1.89 6.21 -6.92
CA PRO A 65 0.64 5.67 -7.42
C PRO A 65 0.61 4.16 -7.20
N LEU A 66 -0.47 3.67 -6.62
CA LEU A 66 -0.69 2.27 -6.29
C LEU A 66 -2.13 1.86 -6.60
N GLY A 67 -2.33 0.59 -6.89
CA GLY A 67 -3.67 -0.01 -6.95
C GLY A 67 -4.26 -0.12 -5.56
N ILE A 68 -4.95 0.93 -5.11
CA ILE A 68 -5.51 1.04 -3.76
C ILE A 68 -7.00 0.76 -3.81
N ARG A 69 -7.53 0.06 -2.81
CA ARG A 69 -8.96 -0.19 -2.65
C ARG A 69 -9.41 0.06 -1.22
N PRO A 70 -10.57 0.70 -1.03
CA PRO A 70 -11.17 0.77 0.31
C PRO A 70 -11.52 -0.64 0.79
N ALA A 71 -11.22 -0.92 2.05
CA ALA A 71 -11.54 -2.18 2.70
C ALA A 71 -12.90 -2.12 3.39
N ALA A 72 -13.64 -3.24 3.39
CA ALA A 72 -14.95 -3.32 4.04
C ALA A 72 -14.89 -3.03 5.56
N GLY A 73 -13.76 -3.36 6.20
CA GLY A 73 -13.51 -3.07 7.62
C GLY A 73 -12.96 -1.68 7.92
N GLY A 74 -13.03 -0.76 6.94
CA GLY A 74 -12.44 0.58 7.02
C GLY A 74 -10.98 0.62 6.55
N GLY A 75 -10.53 1.82 6.19
CA GLY A 75 -9.20 2.03 5.65
C GLY A 75 -9.00 1.51 4.23
N PHE A 76 -7.76 1.24 3.87
CA PHE A 76 -7.37 0.90 2.50
C PHE A 76 -6.44 -0.29 2.44
N VAL A 77 -6.60 -1.08 1.38
CA VAL A 77 -5.75 -2.24 1.05
C VAL A 77 -5.05 -2.00 -0.29
N MET A 78 -3.78 -2.39 -0.36
CA MET A 78 -2.97 -2.29 -1.56
C MET A 78 -2.01 -3.47 -1.71
N PRO A 79 -1.71 -3.92 -2.94
CA PRO A 79 -0.78 -5.01 -3.17
C PRO A 79 0.66 -4.61 -2.84
N LEU A 80 1.37 -5.48 -2.12
CA LEU A 80 2.79 -5.31 -1.81
C LEU A 80 3.63 -6.02 -2.88
N THR A 81 3.58 -5.50 -4.09
CA THR A 81 4.12 -6.13 -5.30
C THR A 81 5.61 -6.48 -5.22
N PHE A 82 6.41 -5.67 -4.54
CA PHE A 82 7.85 -5.86 -4.39
C PHE A 82 8.25 -6.37 -2.99
N GLY A 83 7.28 -6.84 -2.20
CA GLY A 83 7.51 -7.34 -0.86
C GLY A 83 7.96 -6.25 0.12
N GLU A 84 8.38 -6.65 1.30
CA GLU A 84 8.76 -5.76 2.41
C GLU A 84 9.99 -4.88 2.11
N ALA A 85 10.73 -5.17 1.03
CA ALA A 85 11.83 -4.34 0.57
C ALA A 85 11.38 -3.07 -0.18
N ALA A 86 10.08 -2.93 -0.50
CA ALA A 86 9.55 -1.76 -1.16
C ALA A 86 9.82 -0.48 -0.35
N GLY A 87 10.38 0.53 -1.01
CA GLY A 87 10.79 1.78 -0.35
C GLY A 87 9.62 2.50 0.32
N TRP A 88 8.47 2.59 -0.38
CA TRP A 88 7.26 3.21 0.15
C TRP A 88 6.73 2.49 1.40
N TYR A 89 6.73 1.15 1.39
CA TYR A 89 6.28 0.36 2.54
C TYR A 89 7.17 0.59 3.77
N ARG A 90 8.50 0.57 3.58
CA ARG A 90 9.44 0.86 4.66
C ARG A 90 9.27 2.27 5.23
N ASN A 91 8.95 3.24 4.38
CA ASN A 91 8.71 4.61 4.80
C ASN A 91 7.45 4.74 5.64
N ILE A 92 6.32 4.19 5.20
CA ILE A 92 5.06 4.25 5.96
C ILE A 92 5.12 3.42 7.25
N ARG A 93 5.82 2.28 7.23
CA ARG A 93 6.05 1.47 8.43
C ARG A 93 6.84 2.23 9.48
N ALA A 94 7.87 2.96 9.07
CA ALA A 94 8.67 3.78 9.98
C ALA A 94 7.89 4.98 10.55
N ALA A 95 7.03 5.61 9.73
CA ALA A 95 6.24 6.76 10.13
C ALA A 95 4.97 6.38 10.93
N GLY A 96 4.46 5.16 10.76
CA GLY A 96 3.22 4.69 11.38
C GLY A 96 1.94 5.28 10.79
N ARG A 97 2.04 6.31 9.95
CA ARG A 97 0.92 7.02 9.32
C ARG A 97 1.31 7.59 7.97
N CYS A 98 0.32 7.81 7.13
CA CYS A 98 0.49 8.46 5.82
C CYS A 98 -0.85 9.03 5.33
N VAL A 99 -0.84 9.64 4.14
CA VAL A 99 -2.05 10.15 3.48
C VAL A 99 -2.25 9.39 2.18
N ILE A 100 -3.49 9.00 1.90
CA ILE A 100 -3.91 8.41 0.64
C ILE A 100 -4.88 9.36 -0.05
N THR A 101 -4.56 9.78 -1.26
CA THR A 101 -5.51 10.44 -2.14
C THR A 101 -6.27 9.38 -2.93
N TRP A 102 -7.56 9.29 -2.68
CA TRP A 102 -8.49 8.37 -3.35
C TRP A 102 -9.71 9.12 -3.87
N ARG A 103 -9.98 8.99 -5.17
CA ARG A 103 -11.09 9.67 -5.85
C ARG A 103 -11.18 11.18 -5.57
N GLY A 104 -10.01 11.84 -5.52
CA GLY A 104 -9.89 13.28 -5.29
C GLY A 104 -10.07 13.71 -3.84
N ARG A 105 -10.05 12.78 -2.89
CA ARG A 105 -10.11 13.06 -1.45
C ARG A 105 -8.90 12.49 -0.73
N ASP A 106 -8.40 13.22 0.24
CA ASP A 106 -7.31 12.80 1.09
C ASP A 106 -7.84 12.08 2.34
N HIS A 107 -7.24 10.93 2.63
CA HIS A 107 -7.54 10.10 3.77
C HIS A 107 -6.28 9.92 4.59
N THR A 108 -6.30 10.34 5.84
CA THR A 108 -5.21 10.01 6.78
C THR A 108 -5.41 8.59 7.29
N VAL A 109 -4.36 7.78 7.15
CA VAL A 109 -4.38 6.36 7.52
C VAL A 109 -3.17 6.00 8.38
N THR A 110 -3.32 4.97 9.19
CA THR A 110 -2.36 4.52 10.19
C THR A 110 -2.22 2.99 10.17
N ASP A 111 -1.31 2.48 10.99
CA ASP A 111 -1.12 1.05 11.25
C ASP A 111 -0.93 0.19 9.99
N PRO A 112 0.18 0.36 9.25
CA PRO A 112 0.47 -0.48 8.10
C PRO A 112 0.72 -1.93 8.52
N VAL A 113 -0.24 -2.81 8.25
CA VAL A 113 -0.19 -4.24 8.56
C VAL A 113 -0.13 -5.05 7.27
N ILE A 114 0.77 -6.04 7.23
CA ILE A 114 0.78 -7.01 6.13
C ILE A 114 -0.33 -8.02 6.37
N VAL A 115 -1.16 -8.19 5.34
CA VAL A 115 -2.22 -9.20 5.29
C VAL A 115 -2.00 -10.13 4.11
N ASP A 116 -2.55 -11.33 4.21
CA ASP A 116 -2.49 -12.31 3.14
C ASP A 116 -3.52 -12.02 2.03
N ARG A 117 -3.45 -12.81 0.98
CA ARG A 117 -4.36 -12.72 -0.16
C ARG A 117 -5.81 -12.95 0.24
N ALA A 118 -6.09 -13.87 1.14
CA ALA A 118 -7.46 -14.23 1.54
C ALA A 118 -8.15 -13.04 2.22
N ALA A 119 -7.45 -12.34 3.09
CA ALA A 119 -7.95 -11.15 3.77
C ALA A 119 -8.09 -9.94 2.85
N ALA A 120 -7.19 -9.79 1.87
CA ALA A 120 -7.13 -8.61 1.00
C ALA A 120 -8.07 -8.65 -0.20
N LEU A 121 -8.20 -9.80 -0.88
CA LEU A 121 -8.94 -9.91 -2.13
C LEU A 121 -10.41 -9.47 -2.09
N PRO A 122 -11.17 -9.61 -1.00
CA PRO A 122 -12.54 -9.11 -0.94
C PRO A 122 -12.68 -7.61 -1.26
N ALA A 123 -11.64 -6.80 -1.02
CA ALA A 123 -11.63 -5.38 -1.34
C ALA A 123 -11.53 -5.08 -2.85
N PHE A 124 -11.10 -6.06 -3.66
CA PHE A 124 -10.87 -5.89 -5.09
C PHE A 124 -12.03 -6.46 -5.93
N PRO A 125 -12.37 -5.82 -7.06
CA PRO A 125 -13.34 -6.38 -8.01
C PRO A 125 -12.83 -7.68 -8.64
N ARG A 126 -13.76 -8.50 -9.16
CA ARG A 126 -13.44 -9.87 -9.64
C ARG A 126 -12.33 -9.93 -10.69
N TYR A 127 -12.31 -8.99 -11.62
CA TYR A 127 -11.27 -8.94 -12.66
C TYR A 127 -9.87 -8.61 -12.09
N GLU A 128 -9.81 -7.75 -11.08
CA GLU A 128 -8.55 -7.45 -10.40
C GLU A 128 -8.08 -8.62 -9.53
N ARG A 129 -8.99 -9.33 -8.87
CA ARG A 129 -8.64 -10.55 -8.12
C ARG A 129 -7.96 -11.58 -9.01
N LEU A 130 -8.48 -11.78 -10.22
CA LEU A 130 -7.87 -12.69 -11.19
C LEU A 130 -6.48 -12.21 -11.60
N ALA A 131 -6.34 -10.93 -11.94
CA ALA A 131 -5.06 -10.34 -12.31
C ALA A 131 -4.01 -10.45 -11.20
N LEU A 132 -4.39 -10.17 -9.95
CA LEU A 132 -3.52 -10.29 -8.79
C LEU A 132 -3.08 -11.74 -8.52
N ARG A 133 -3.98 -12.71 -8.73
CA ARG A 133 -3.67 -14.14 -8.62
C ARG A 133 -2.69 -14.59 -9.72
N LEU A 134 -2.94 -14.20 -10.96
CA LEU A 134 -2.07 -14.52 -12.10
C LEU A 134 -0.69 -13.88 -11.95
N ALA A 135 -0.62 -12.67 -11.41
CA ALA A 135 0.64 -11.99 -11.09
C ALA A 135 1.38 -12.62 -9.89
N GLY A 136 0.77 -13.55 -9.16
CA GLY A 136 1.37 -14.21 -8.01
C GLY A 136 1.55 -13.29 -6.80
N ILE A 137 0.68 -12.29 -6.63
CA ILE A 137 0.72 -11.39 -5.48
C ILE A 137 0.13 -12.10 -4.25
N GLU A 138 0.95 -12.30 -3.22
CA GLU A 138 0.57 -13.00 -1.99
C GLU A 138 0.41 -12.05 -0.81
N GLN A 139 1.13 -10.92 -0.81
CA GLN A 139 1.16 -9.97 0.29
C GLN A 139 0.48 -8.67 -0.08
N PHE A 140 -0.25 -8.14 0.86
CA PHE A 140 -0.95 -6.85 0.76
C PHE A 140 -0.67 -6.04 2.02
N VAL A 141 -0.82 -4.73 1.93
CA VAL A 141 -0.77 -3.84 3.09
C VAL A 141 -2.16 -3.31 3.35
N TRP A 142 -2.63 -3.45 4.57
CA TRP A 142 -3.85 -2.81 5.05
C TRP A 142 -3.46 -1.64 5.94
N LEU A 143 -3.98 -0.47 5.63
CA LEU A 143 -3.89 0.76 6.42
C LEU A 143 -5.26 1.08 6.97
N ARG A 144 -5.37 1.34 8.25
CA ARG A 144 -6.62 1.71 8.92
C ARG A 144 -6.88 3.20 8.81
N ASP A 145 -8.13 3.60 8.83
CA ASP A 145 -8.48 5.01 8.96
C ASP A 145 -7.90 5.56 10.28
N ALA A 146 -7.27 6.73 10.21
CA ALA A 146 -6.82 7.39 11.41
C ALA A 146 -8.04 7.85 12.24
N PRO A 147 -7.98 7.77 13.58
CA PRO A 147 -9.02 8.36 14.41
C PRO A 147 -9.11 9.88 14.13
N PRO A 148 -10.30 10.48 14.23
CA PRO A 148 -10.46 11.91 14.08
C PRO A 148 -9.55 12.65 15.08
N ALA A 149 -8.99 13.77 14.64
CA ALA A 149 -7.99 14.52 15.41
C ALA A 149 -8.49 15.02 16.78
N ASP A 150 -9.79 15.02 16.99
CA ASP A 150 -10.45 15.57 18.20
C ASP A 150 -10.78 14.51 19.27
N ALA A 151 -10.43 13.24 19.07
CA ALA A 151 -10.72 12.20 20.08
C ALA A 151 -9.77 12.21 21.30
N GLY A 152 -8.85 13.15 21.37
CA GLY A 152 -7.80 13.22 22.41
C GLY A 152 -7.90 14.39 23.41
N SER A 153 -8.96 15.21 23.37
CA SER A 153 -9.05 16.40 24.24
C SER A 153 -10.33 16.51 25.06
N VAL A 154 -10.81 15.40 25.63
CA VAL A 154 -11.80 15.46 26.72
C VAL A 154 -11.43 14.44 27.79
N ALA A 155 -10.42 14.76 28.58
CA ALA A 155 -10.25 14.19 29.92
C ALA A 155 -9.36 15.15 30.73
N ALA A 156 -9.96 16.10 31.34
CA ALA A 156 -9.45 16.76 32.54
C ALA A 156 -10.60 17.03 33.49
#